data_01cba572c9e3075faf8c98784fd2b0d5
#
_entry.id   01cba572c9e3075faf8c98784fd2b0d5
#
_cell.length_a   1.000
_cell.length_b   1.000
_cell.length_c   1.000
_cell.angle_alpha   90.00
_cell.angle_beta   90.00
_cell.angle_gamma   90.00
#
_symmetry.space_group_name_H-M   'P 1'
#
loop_
_entity.id
_entity.type
_entity.pdbx_description
1 polymer ?
#
loop_
_entity_poly.entity_id
_entity_poly.type
_entity_poly.pdbx_seq_one_letter_code
_entity_poly.pdbx_strand_id
1 'polypeptide(L)'
;MKKILLFFVFLFLYQVNAQEIPIEIIDEKISNRIRIYAVNRNEKDYDVMITITGSNFRQSKSRPRLIRVPATSKVHLKDLIVTRGEQAVYTYDLIVNDSLSRRAIKKEYELIKIKPKKLITIYITDNCTNCNSFIDSLAQSRYLFSVLTLNEKPKAREALQKAFENKNIPLDSIHKAIVSLGGHLYISIENYQQLLEKLNTEE
;
A
#
# COMPACT_ATOMS: atom_id res chain seq x y z
N MET A 1 -25.61 27.13 34.96
CA MET A 1 -25.67 26.12 33.85
C MET A 1 -25.09 26.60 32.51
N LYS A 2 -25.24 27.87 32.09
CA LYS A 2 -24.64 28.39 30.82
C LYS A 2 -23.10 28.36 30.75
N LYS A 3 -22.39 28.50 31.87
CA LYS A 3 -20.90 28.49 31.89
C LYS A 3 -20.28 27.08 31.75
N ILE A 4 -20.99 26.02 32.12
CA ILE A 4 -20.54 24.64 31.99
C ILE A 4 -20.66 24.18 30.53
N LEU A 5 -21.68 24.65 29.82
CA LEU A 5 -21.89 24.33 28.41
C LEU A 5 -20.79 24.91 27.52
N LEU A 6 -20.27 26.09 27.86
CA LEU A 6 -19.17 26.74 27.09
C LEU A 6 -17.84 26.00 27.25
N PHE A 7 -17.60 25.37 28.41
CA PHE A 7 -16.38 24.58 28.64
C PHE A 7 -16.37 23.25 27.86
N PHE A 8 -17.55 22.65 27.68
CA PHE A 8 -17.68 21.42 26.88
C PHE A 8 -17.48 21.67 25.38
N VAL A 9 -17.87 22.83 24.86
CA VAL A 9 -17.68 23.19 23.43
C VAL A 9 -16.21 23.44 23.13
N PHE A 10 -15.42 23.94 24.09
CA PHE A 10 -13.98 24.18 23.92
C PHE A 10 -13.14 22.87 23.91
N LEU A 11 -13.62 21.79 24.54
CA LEU A 11 -12.96 20.48 24.57
C LEU A 11 -13.06 19.72 23.23
N PHE A 12 -14.06 20.04 22.39
CA PHE A 12 -14.26 19.39 21.09
C PHE A 12 -13.39 19.97 19.95
N LEU A 13 -12.69 21.09 20.18
CA LEU A 13 -11.87 21.75 19.15
C LEU A 13 -10.43 21.24 19.06
N TYR A 14 -9.98 20.40 19.97
CA TYR A 14 -8.70 19.72 19.85
C TYR A 14 -8.83 18.41 19.06
N GLN A 15 -9.20 18.50 17.80
CA GLN A 15 -8.88 17.44 16.85
C GLN A 15 -7.36 17.50 16.62
N VAL A 16 -6.63 16.72 17.40
CA VAL A 16 -5.22 16.44 17.12
C VAL A 16 -5.21 15.69 15.80
N ASN A 17 -4.97 16.41 14.71
CA ASN A 17 -4.58 15.79 13.45
C ASN A 17 -3.21 15.14 13.69
N ALA A 18 -3.20 13.88 14.13
CA ALA A 18 -2.02 13.05 14.08
C ALA A 18 -1.68 12.92 12.59
N GLN A 19 -0.68 13.68 12.15
CA GLN A 19 -0.13 13.50 10.80
C GLN A 19 0.36 12.05 10.71
N GLU A 20 -0.33 11.22 9.95
CA GLU A 20 0.15 9.88 9.63
C GLU A 20 1.52 10.03 8.97
N ILE A 21 2.53 9.46 9.61
CA ILE A 21 3.88 9.41 9.03
C ILE A 21 3.78 8.53 7.78
N PRO A 22 4.07 9.07 6.59
CA PRO A 22 3.82 8.33 5.34
C PRO A 22 4.77 7.15 5.12
N ILE A 23 5.76 6.95 6.01
CA ILE A 23 6.77 5.90 5.95
C ILE A 23 6.69 5.04 7.21
N GLU A 24 6.52 3.75 7.03
CA GLU A 24 6.56 2.74 8.09
C GLU A 24 8.01 2.28 8.30
N ILE A 25 8.45 2.20 9.54
CA ILE A 25 9.75 1.59 9.89
C ILE A 25 9.50 0.18 10.41
N ILE A 26 10.16 -0.77 9.78
CA ILE A 26 10.14 -2.17 10.22
C ILE A 26 11.56 -2.65 10.50
N ASP A 27 11.67 -3.63 11.39
CA ASP A 27 12.93 -4.28 11.69
C ASP A 27 12.86 -5.80 11.45
N GLU A 28 13.96 -6.35 10.99
CA GLU A 28 14.12 -7.78 10.76
C GLU A 28 15.35 -8.28 11.51
N LYS A 29 15.16 -9.27 12.39
CA LYS A 29 16.26 -9.90 13.10
C LYS A 29 16.82 -11.06 12.30
N ILE A 30 18.08 -10.94 11.89
CA ILE A 30 18.80 -11.96 11.14
C ILE A 30 20.09 -12.29 11.89
N SER A 31 20.12 -13.45 12.54
CA SER A 31 21.24 -13.87 13.38
C SER A 31 21.52 -12.82 14.49
N ASN A 32 22.72 -12.24 14.51
CA ASN A 32 23.15 -11.23 15.49
C ASN A 32 22.94 -9.79 14.96
N ARG A 33 22.10 -9.58 13.96
CA ARG A 33 21.82 -8.26 13.36
C ARG A 33 20.34 -7.96 13.37
N ILE A 34 20.03 -6.69 13.57
CA ILE A 34 18.70 -6.13 13.32
C ILE A 34 18.85 -5.21 12.11
N ARG A 35 18.15 -5.51 11.04
CA ARG A 35 18.08 -4.70 9.82
C ARG A 35 16.89 -3.79 9.90
N ILE A 36 17.11 -2.51 9.80
CA ILE A 36 16.05 -1.49 9.81
C ILE A 36 15.72 -1.10 8.38
N TYR A 37 14.43 -1.16 8.05
CA TYR A 37 13.91 -0.81 6.73
C TYR A 37 12.88 0.31 6.82
N ALA A 38 12.84 1.11 5.77
CA ALA A 38 11.72 2.00 5.49
C ALA A 38 10.80 1.36 4.46
N VAL A 39 9.52 1.35 4.73
CA VAL A 39 8.47 0.85 3.84
C VAL A 39 7.60 2.02 3.41
N ASN A 40 7.61 2.30 2.13
CA ASN A 40 6.79 3.33 1.51
C ASN A 40 5.61 2.69 0.79
N ARG A 41 4.41 2.80 1.36
CA ARG A 41 3.17 2.29 0.74
C ARG A 41 2.46 3.34 -0.11
N ASN A 42 3.06 4.53 -0.25
CA ASN A 42 2.50 5.62 -1.03
C ASN A 42 2.97 5.57 -2.48
N GLU A 43 2.28 6.30 -3.33
CA GLU A 43 2.61 6.44 -4.76
C GLU A 43 3.60 7.58 -5.05
N LYS A 44 4.16 8.20 -3.99
CA LYS A 44 5.17 9.26 -4.06
C LYS A 44 6.46 8.78 -3.43
N ASP A 45 7.58 9.28 -3.96
CA ASP A 45 8.89 9.11 -3.36
C ASP A 45 9.02 9.98 -2.11
N TYR A 46 9.79 9.51 -1.14
CA TYR A 46 10.17 10.29 0.04
C TYR A 46 11.67 10.19 0.29
N ASP A 47 12.25 11.24 0.85
CA ASP A 47 13.59 11.19 1.41
C ASP A 47 13.50 11.05 2.93
N VAL A 48 14.12 10.03 3.50
CA VAL A 48 14.08 9.76 4.92
C VAL A 48 15.47 9.87 5.56
N MET A 49 15.51 10.33 6.80
CA MET A 49 16.70 10.29 7.63
C MET A 49 16.34 9.69 8.98
N ILE A 50 17.03 8.62 9.37
CA ILE A 50 16.81 7.93 10.63
C ILE A 50 18.00 8.10 11.56
N THR A 51 17.73 8.42 12.82
CA THR A 51 18.68 8.43 13.91
C THR A 51 18.26 7.40 14.94
N ILE A 52 19.14 6.45 15.27
CA ILE A 52 18.83 5.37 16.21
C ILE A 52 19.72 5.52 17.44
N THR A 53 19.09 5.46 18.62
CA THR A 53 19.74 5.50 19.94
C THR A 53 19.32 4.30 20.77
N GLY A 54 20.19 3.84 21.68
CA GLY A 54 19.87 2.70 22.53
C GLY A 54 21.11 1.98 23.05
N SER A 55 20.92 0.76 23.55
CA SER A 55 21.93 -0.07 24.19
C SER A 55 21.96 -1.50 23.63
N ASN A 56 23.03 -2.23 23.95
CA ASN A 56 23.22 -3.64 23.61
C ASN A 56 23.40 -3.92 22.11
N PHE A 57 23.80 -2.88 21.35
CA PHE A 57 24.17 -3.03 19.94
C PHE A 57 25.28 -2.05 19.53
N ARG A 58 25.90 -2.34 18.41
CA ARG A 58 26.83 -1.46 17.72
C ARG A 58 26.25 -1.08 16.36
N GLN A 59 26.45 0.16 15.96
CA GLN A 59 26.04 0.69 14.66
C GLN A 59 27.14 1.58 14.06
N SER A 60 27.06 1.84 12.76
CA SER A 60 27.96 2.80 12.10
C SER A 60 27.84 4.18 12.75
N LYS A 61 29.00 4.79 13.06
CA LYS A 61 29.10 6.16 13.60
C LYS A 61 28.96 7.24 12.53
N SER A 62 28.67 6.88 11.29
CA SER A 62 28.47 7.86 10.20
C SER A 62 27.30 8.80 10.55
N ARG A 63 27.45 10.07 10.15
CA ARG A 63 26.37 11.06 10.31
C ARG A 63 25.11 10.59 9.57
N PRO A 64 23.91 10.76 10.15
CA PRO A 64 22.66 10.47 9.47
C PRO A 64 22.59 11.24 8.14
N ARG A 65 22.12 10.58 7.09
CA ARG A 65 21.98 11.14 5.74
C ARG A 65 20.61 10.82 5.20
N LEU A 66 20.11 11.68 4.34
CA LEU A 66 18.86 11.42 3.61
C LEU A 66 19.05 10.21 2.67
N ILE A 67 18.11 9.29 2.73
CA ILE A 67 18.02 8.09 1.89
C ILE A 67 16.71 8.18 1.12
N ARG A 68 16.76 8.01 -0.21
CA ARG A 68 15.58 7.96 -1.07
C ARG A 68 14.83 6.65 -0.83
N VAL A 69 13.53 6.76 -0.53
CA VAL A 69 12.59 5.64 -0.46
C VAL A 69 11.57 5.83 -1.57
N PRO A 70 11.76 5.12 -2.70
CA PRO A 70 10.86 5.23 -3.84
C PRO A 70 9.41 4.85 -3.48
N ALA A 71 8.48 5.29 -4.32
CA ALA A 71 7.09 4.89 -4.24
C ALA A 71 6.97 3.36 -4.24
N THR A 72 6.06 2.82 -3.42
CA THR A 72 5.76 1.38 -3.34
C THR A 72 7.01 0.50 -3.15
N SER A 73 7.88 0.89 -2.22
CA SER A 73 9.15 0.19 -2.01
C SER A 73 9.49 -0.04 -0.54
N LYS A 74 10.37 -1.02 -0.33
CA LYS A 74 11.05 -1.30 0.94
C LYS A 74 12.54 -1.08 0.73
N VAL A 75 13.14 -0.18 1.54
CA VAL A 75 14.54 0.22 1.44
C VAL A 75 15.26 -0.09 2.75
N HIS A 76 16.41 -0.75 2.67
CA HIS A 76 17.27 -0.97 3.83
C HIS A 76 17.92 0.34 4.27
N LEU A 77 17.66 0.76 5.52
CA LEU A 77 18.22 1.99 6.07
C LEU A 77 19.54 1.74 6.82
N LYS A 78 19.55 0.82 7.79
CA LYS A 78 20.67 0.63 8.72
C LYS A 78 20.69 -0.76 9.32
N ASP A 79 21.90 -1.23 9.68
CA ASP A 79 22.13 -2.44 10.49
C ASP A 79 22.53 -2.08 11.91
N LEU A 80 21.95 -2.78 12.88
CA LEU A 80 22.37 -2.83 14.27
C LEU A 80 22.98 -4.20 14.55
N ILE A 81 24.24 -4.23 14.99
CA ILE A 81 24.93 -5.47 15.35
C ILE A 81 24.71 -5.71 16.84
N VAL A 82 23.88 -6.68 17.17
CA VAL A 82 23.50 -7.00 18.57
C VAL A 82 24.70 -7.59 19.33
N THR A 83 24.91 -7.16 20.56
CA THR A 83 25.91 -7.71 21.44
C THR A 83 25.56 -9.16 21.80
N ARG A 84 26.55 -10.07 21.75
CA ARG A 84 26.30 -11.48 21.96
C ARG A 84 25.75 -11.74 23.38
N GLY A 85 24.64 -12.49 23.45
CA GLY A 85 23.98 -12.83 24.72
C GLY A 85 23.06 -11.74 25.27
N GLU A 86 22.92 -10.59 24.58
CA GLU A 86 22.10 -9.48 25.02
C GLU A 86 20.92 -9.26 24.06
N GLN A 87 19.91 -8.52 24.55
CA GLN A 87 18.81 -8.05 23.74
C GLN A 87 19.01 -6.55 23.46
N ALA A 88 19.03 -6.19 22.18
CA ALA A 88 19.10 -4.78 21.80
C ALA A 88 17.82 -4.04 22.22
N VAL A 89 18.00 -2.86 22.82
CA VAL A 89 16.91 -1.93 23.14
C VAL A 89 17.21 -0.63 22.42
N TYR A 90 16.28 -0.15 21.58
CA TYR A 90 16.51 1.06 20.80
C TYR A 90 15.23 1.84 20.57
N THR A 91 15.42 3.12 20.32
CA THR A 91 14.43 4.07 19.83
C THR A 91 14.97 4.73 18.58
N TYR A 92 14.11 5.36 17.81
CA TYR A 92 14.54 6.11 16.63
C TYR A 92 13.77 7.40 16.46
N ASP A 93 14.45 8.38 15.88
CA ASP A 93 13.87 9.61 15.34
C ASP A 93 13.88 9.51 13.82
N LEU A 94 12.74 9.81 13.19
CA LEU A 94 12.56 9.72 11.75
C LEU A 94 12.17 11.09 11.19
N ILE A 95 12.95 11.57 10.24
CA ILE A 95 12.62 12.75 9.45
C ILE A 95 12.19 12.26 8.07
N VAL A 96 11.02 12.68 7.62
CA VAL A 96 10.45 12.34 6.31
C VAL A 96 10.21 13.62 5.53
N ASN A 97 10.78 13.70 4.33
CA ASN A 97 10.63 14.84 3.43
C ASN A 97 9.99 14.37 2.11
N ASP A 98 9.01 15.10 1.65
CA ASP A 98 8.40 14.97 0.32
C ASP A 98 9.14 15.81 -0.74
N SER A 99 9.92 16.81 -0.29
CA SER A 99 10.80 17.61 -1.16
C SER A 99 12.08 16.84 -1.43
N LEU A 100 12.18 16.23 -2.60
CA LEU A 100 13.24 15.30 -2.95
C LEU A 100 14.59 15.99 -3.12
N SER A 101 15.56 15.65 -2.26
CA SER A 101 16.90 16.19 -2.27
C SER A 101 17.77 15.53 -3.36
N ARG A 102 18.53 16.35 -4.11
CA ARG A 102 19.54 15.83 -5.05
C ARG A 102 20.70 15.10 -4.34
N ARG A 103 20.88 15.33 -3.04
CA ARG A 103 21.94 14.74 -2.21
C ARG A 103 21.50 13.47 -1.47
N ALA A 104 20.24 13.04 -1.61
CA ALA A 104 19.75 11.82 -1.00
C ALA A 104 20.48 10.60 -1.59
N ILE A 105 20.87 9.68 -0.73
CA ILE A 105 21.49 8.42 -1.13
C ILE A 105 20.39 7.55 -1.76
N LYS A 106 20.64 7.08 -2.96
CA LYS A 106 19.83 6.06 -3.62
C LYS A 106 20.41 4.68 -3.24
N LYS A 107 19.58 3.82 -2.65
CA LYS A 107 19.93 2.42 -2.32
C LYS A 107 19.12 1.48 -3.20
N GLU A 108 19.56 0.23 -3.25
CA GLU A 108 18.74 -0.87 -3.77
C GLU A 108 17.47 -1.01 -2.93
N TYR A 109 16.38 -1.36 -3.57
CA TYR A 109 15.07 -1.48 -2.93
C TYR A 109 14.28 -2.67 -3.49
N GLU A 110 13.37 -3.16 -2.69
CA GLU A 110 12.39 -4.17 -3.08
C GLU A 110 11.07 -3.46 -3.41
N LEU A 111 10.46 -3.81 -4.53
CA LEU A 111 9.10 -3.36 -4.84
C LEU A 111 8.10 -4.13 -3.96
N ILE A 112 7.14 -3.41 -3.42
CA ILE A 112 6.06 -3.98 -2.61
C ILE A 112 4.72 -3.76 -3.27
N LYS A 113 3.78 -4.68 -3.00
CA LYS A 113 2.39 -4.51 -3.42
C LYS A 113 1.61 -3.72 -2.39
N ILE A 114 0.82 -2.77 -2.86
CA ILE A 114 -0.01 -1.89 -2.03
C ILE A 114 -1.50 -2.16 -2.26
N LYS A 115 -2.31 -1.83 -1.26
CA LYS A 115 -3.77 -1.82 -1.42
C LYS A 115 -4.15 -0.62 -2.29
N PRO A 116 -4.91 -0.82 -3.37
CA PRO A 116 -5.41 0.29 -4.17
C PRO A 116 -6.48 1.10 -3.41
N LYS A 117 -6.68 2.36 -3.79
CA LYS A 117 -7.74 3.22 -3.22
C LYS A 117 -9.13 2.61 -3.36
N LYS A 118 -9.42 2.01 -4.51
CA LYS A 118 -10.64 1.22 -4.77
C LYS A 118 -10.22 -0.24 -4.90
N LEU A 119 -10.81 -1.14 -4.09
CA LEU A 119 -10.50 -2.57 -4.14
C LEU A 119 -10.72 -3.12 -5.55
N ILE A 120 -9.72 -3.82 -6.09
CA ILE A 120 -9.76 -4.43 -7.40
C ILE A 120 -10.18 -5.88 -7.26
N THR A 121 -11.33 -6.24 -7.84
CA THR A 121 -11.76 -7.63 -7.95
C THR A 121 -12.05 -7.95 -9.42
N ILE A 122 -11.50 -9.03 -9.92
CA ILE A 122 -11.67 -9.50 -11.29
C ILE A 122 -12.50 -10.76 -11.26
N TYR A 123 -13.62 -10.73 -11.98
CA TYR A 123 -14.47 -11.89 -12.15
C TYR A 123 -14.23 -12.48 -13.55
N ILE A 124 -13.96 -13.77 -13.58
CA ILE A 124 -13.71 -14.52 -14.81
C ILE A 124 -14.94 -15.35 -15.13
N THR A 125 -15.50 -15.13 -16.32
CA THR A 125 -16.53 -16.00 -16.91
C THR A 125 -15.88 -17.15 -17.67
N ASP A 126 -16.64 -18.23 -17.93
CA ASP A 126 -16.14 -19.39 -18.68
C ASP A 126 -15.73 -19.06 -20.11
N ASN A 127 -16.37 -18.06 -20.68
CA ASN A 127 -16.18 -17.64 -22.06
C ASN A 127 -15.14 -16.50 -22.21
N CYS A 128 -14.36 -16.21 -21.17
CA CYS A 128 -13.40 -15.12 -21.20
C CYS A 128 -12.17 -15.45 -22.07
N THR A 129 -11.93 -14.64 -23.09
CA THR A 129 -10.84 -14.87 -24.05
C THR A 129 -9.51 -14.22 -23.64
N ASN A 130 -9.55 -13.05 -23.00
CA ASN A 130 -8.35 -12.24 -22.70
C ASN A 130 -8.05 -12.12 -21.19
N CYS A 131 -8.68 -12.94 -20.34
CA CYS A 131 -8.54 -12.80 -18.90
C CYS A 131 -7.13 -13.07 -18.40
N ASN A 132 -6.44 -14.07 -18.94
CA ASN A 132 -5.10 -14.43 -18.47
C ASN A 132 -4.10 -13.31 -18.71
N SER A 133 -4.04 -12.74 -19.91
CA SER A 133 -3.12 -11.64 -20.23
C SER A 133 -3.38 -10.39 -19.40
N PHE A 134 -4.64 -10.11 -19.08
CA PHE A 134 -5.03 -9.01 -18.20
C PHE A 134 -4.58 -9.26 -16.76
N ILE A 135 -4.80 -10.48 -16.23
CA ILE A 135 -4.35 -10.90 -14.90
C ILE A 135 -2.84 -10.84 -14.79
N ASP A 136 -2.11 -11.34 -15.81
CA ASP A 136 -0.64 -11.30 -15.83
C ASP A 136 -0.11 -9.86 -15.78
N SER A 137 -0.74 -8.94 -16.51
CA SER A 137 -0.40 -7.53 -16.45
C SER A 137 -0.64 -6.93 -15.06
N LEU A 138 -1.73 -7.31 -14.40
CA LEU A 138 -2.03 -6.91 -13.01
C LEU A 138 -1.09 -7.58 -12.00
N ALA A 139 -0.70 -8.83 -12.24
CA ALA A 139 0.26 -9.52 -11.39
C ALA A 139 1.63 -8.82 -11.37
N GLN A 140 2.00 -8.16 -12.45
CA GLN A 140 3.23 -7.34 -12.54
C GLN A 140 3.04 -5.92 -11.97
N SER A 141 1.81 -5.51 -11.68
CA SER A 141 1.51 -4.19 -11.16
C SER A 141 1.85 -4.05 -9.68
N ARG A 142 1.83 -2.80 -9.19
CA ARG A 142 2.02 -2.47 -7.77
C ARG A 142 0.80 -2.75 -6.88
N TYR A 143 -0.34 -3.07 -7.45
CA TYR A 143 -1.60 -3.20 -6.71
C TYR A 143 -1.91 -4.63 -6.30
N LEU A 144 -2.49 -4.76 -5.10
CA LEU A 144 -3.15 -5.99 -4.67
C LEU A 144 -4.52 -6.07 -5.34
N PHE A 145 -4.87 -7.25 -5.82
CA PHE A 145 -6.17 -7.53 -6.44
C PHE A 145 -6.62 -8.94 -6.09
N SER A 146 -7.91 -9.22 -6.29
CA SER A 146 -8.51 -10.54 -6.12
C SER A 146 -9.06 -11.03 -7.46
N VAL A 147 -8.92 -12.33 -7.72
CA VAL A 147 -9.50 -13.00 -8.90
C VAL A 147 -10.53 -14.01 -8.42
N LEU A 148 -11.72 -13.99 -9.01
CA LEU A 148 -12.82 -14.90 -8.72
C LEU A 148 -13.30 -15.54 -10.00
N THR A 149 -13.10 -16.86 -10.12
CA THR A 149 -13.65 -17.68 -11.20
C THR A 149 -15.11 -17.98 -10.86
N LEU A 150 -16.05 -17.57 -11.71
CA LEU A 150 -17.48 -17.62 -11.39
C LEU A 150 -18.02 -19.05 -11.27
N ASN A 151 -17.41 -20.02 -11.96
CA ASN A 151 -17.79 -21.44 -11.82
C ASN A 151 -17.50 -22.00 -10.43
N GLU A 152 -16.43 -21.51 -9.79
CA GLU A 152 -16.02 -21.96 -8.47
C GLU A 152 -16.77 -21.21 -7.34
N LYS A 153 -17.42 -20.12 -7.68
CA LYS A 153 -18.06 -19.20 -6.71
C LYS A 153 -19.52 -18.91 -7.08
N PRO A 154 -20.46 -19.86 -6.87
CA PRO A 154 -21.86 -19.72 -7.28
C PRO A 154 -22.54 -18.49 -6.67
N LYS A 155 -22.26 -18.15 -5.42
CA LYS A 155 -22.81 -16.93 -4.79
C LYS A 155 -22.37 -15.63 -5.49
N ALA A 156 -21.12 -15.58 -5.95
CA ALA A 156 -20.62 -14.43 -6.70
C ALA A 156 -21.27 -14.35 -8.08
N ARG A 157 -21.48 -15.50 -8.73
CA ARG A 157 -22.20 -15.61 -10.02
C ARG A 157 -23.63 -15.08 -9.89
N GLU A 158 -24.38 -15.54 -8.89
CA GLU A 158 -25.75 -15.08 -8.65
C GLU A 158 -25.82 -13.56 -8.38
N ALA A 159 -24.89 -13.03 -7.58
CA ALA A 159 -24.83 -11.60 -7.28
C ALA A 159 -24.56 -10.77 -8.54
N LEU A 160 -23.63 -11.21 -9.40
CA LEU A 160 -23.34 -10.57 -10.67
C LEU A 160 -24.51 -10.69 -11.65
N GLN A 161 -25.14 -11.85 -11.73
CA GLN A 161 -26.30 -12.06 -12.60
C GLN A 161 -27.41 -11.05 -12.26
N LYS A 162 -27.77 -10.92 -10.98
CA LYS A 162 -28.73 -9.91 -10.53
C LYS A 162 -28.31 -8.47 -10.88
N ALA A 163 -27.03 -8.15 -10.73
CA ALA A 163 -26.52 -6.81 -11.05
C ALA A 163 -26.60 -6.48 -12.57
N PHE A 164 -26.43 -7.49 -13.42
CA PHE A 164 -26.50 -7.32 -14.88
C PHE A 164 -27.91 -7.51 -15.46
N GLU A 165 -28.81 -8.25 -14.78
CA GLU A 165 -30.23 -8.33 -15.15
C GLU A 165 -30.87 -6.93 -15.24
N ASN A 166 -30.56 -6.05 -14.29
CA ASN A 166 -31.02 -4.67 -14.28
C ASN A 166 -30.53 -3.85 -15.48
N LYS A 167 -29.49 -4.31 -16.18
CA LYS A 167 -28.92 -3.66 -17.37
C LYS A 167 -29.25 -4.39 -18.66
N ASN A 168 -30.08 -5.45 -18.61
CA ASN A 168 -30.41 -6.32 -19.72
C ASN A 168 -29.18 -6.95 -20.44
N ILE A 169 -28.11 -7.24 -19.68
CA ILE A 169 -26.89 -7.85 -20.21
C ILE A 169 -26.82 -9.28 -19.67
N PRO A 170 -26.94 -10.31 -20.49
CA PRO A 170 -26.75 -11.69 -20.07
C PRO A 170 -25.29 -11.92 -19.65
N LEU A 171 -25.06 -12.48 -18.47
CA LEU A 171 -23.71 -12.73 -17.95
C LEU A 171 -22.89 -13.63 -18.89
N ASP A 172 -23.55 -14.62 -19.53
CA ASP A 172 -22.91 -15.58 -20.43
C ASP A 172 -22.52 -14.97 -21.79
N SER A 173 -23.02 -13.76 -22.12
CA SER A 173 -22.62 -13.00 -23.30
C SER A 173 -21.33 -12.19 -23.09
N ILE A 174 -20.80 -12.15 -21.89
CA ILE A 174 -19.61 -11.37 -21.58
C ILE A 174 -18.37 -12.25 -21.78
N HIS A 175 -17.61 -11.96 -22.84
CA HIS A 175 -16.37 -12.67 -23.21
C HIS A 175 -15.09 -12.01 -22.67
N LYS A 176 -15.22 -11.03 -21.77
CA LYS A 176 -14.13 -10.25 -21.18
C LYS A 176 -14.16 -10.36 -19.66
N ALA A 177 -13.07 -9.98 -19.01
CA ALA A 177 -13.04 -9.88 -17.57
C ALA A 177 -14.04 -8.82 -17.08
N ILE A 178 -14.78 -9.14 -16.03
CA ILE A 178 -15.62 -8.17 -15.34
C ILE A 178 -14.78 -7.62 -14.18
N VAL A 179 -14.53 -6.32 -14.18
CA VAL A 179 -13.71 -5.65 -13.17
C VAL A 179 -14.59 -4.91 -12.18
N SER A 180 -14.43 -5.20 -10.89
CA SER A 180 -15.03 -4.39 -9.83
C SER A 180 -13.98 -3.48 -9.21
N LEU A 181 -14.27 -2.18 -9.17
CA LEU A 181 -13.46 -1.17 -8.51
C LEU A 181 -14.27 -0.53 -7.39
N GLY A 182 -13.94 -0.86 -6.14
CA GLY A 182 -14.68 -0.36 -4.98
C GLY A 182 -16.16 -0.73 -4.97
N GLY A 183 -16.56 -1.82 -5.66
CA GLY A 183 -17.95 -2.26 -5.80
C GLY A 183 -18.64 -1.86 -7.12
N HIS A 184 -18.07 -0.93 -7.87
CA HIS A 184 -18.60 -0.56 -9.21
C HIS A 184 -18.12 -1.55 -10.26
N LEU A 185 -19.04 -2.08 -11.09
CA LEU A 185 -18.77 -3.10 -12.10
C LEU A 185 -18.52 -2.49 -13.47
N TYR A 186 -17.43 -2.88 -14.09
CA TYR A 186 -16.98 -2.47 -15.43
C TYR A 186 -16.77 -3.69 -16.32
N ILE A 187 -17.33 -3.69 -17.53
CA ILE A 187 -17.11 -4.68 -18.60
C ILE A 187 -16.28 -4.10 -19.74
N SER A 188 -15.98 -2.82 -19.68
CA SER A 188 -15.24 -2.07 -20.71
C SER A 188 -13.73 -2.01 -20.46
N ILE A 189 -13.25 -2.46 -19.30
CA ILE A 189 -11.84 -2.45 -18.96
C ILE A 189 -11.18 -3.69 -19.57
N GLU A 190 -10.31 -3.48 -20.56
CA GLU A 190 -9.65 -4.55 -21.32
C GLU A 190 -8.15 -4.65 -21.01
N ASN A 191 -7.55 -3.59 -20.47
CA ASN A 191 -6.12 -3.54 -20.19
C ASN A 191 -5.81 -2.75 -18.92
N TYR A 192 -4.56 -2.88 -18.47
CA TYR A 192 -4.09 -2.25 -17.25
C TYR A 192 -4.16 -0.72 -17.29
N GLN A 193 -3.93 -0.10 -18.45
CA GLN A 193 -3.98 1.36 -18.57
C GLN A 193 -5.38 1.91 -18.32
N GLN A 194 -6.40 1.30 -18.91
CA GLN A 194 -7.81 1.67 -18.68
C GLN A 194 -8.22 1.47 -17.22
N LEU A 195 -7.68 0.42 -16.56
CA LEU A 195 -7.92 0.20 -15.15
C LEU A 195 -7.31 1.34 -14.31
N LEU A 196 -6.08 1.79 -14.61
CA LEU A 196 -5.45 2.92 -13.91
C LEU A 196 -6.24 4.21 -14.07
N GLU A 197 -6.74 4.50 -15.27
CA GLU A 197 -7.59 5.66 -15.53
C GLU A 197 -8.82 5.65 -14.61
N LYS A 198 -9.50 4.49 -14.50
CA LYS A 198 -10.69 4.35 -13.63
C LYS A 198 -10.35 4.36 -12.14
N LEU A 199 -9.18 3.86 -11.73
CA LEU A 199 -8.72 3.93 -10.34
C LEU A 199 -8.47 5.37 -9.89
N ASN A 200 -7.95 6.21 -10.78
CA ASN A 200 -7.58 7.60 -10.50
C ASN A 200 -8.73 8.60 -10.71
N THR A 201 -9.82 8.17 -11.34
CA THR A 201 -11.01 9.02 -11.47
C THR A 201 -11.68 9.15 -10.10
N GLU A 202 -11.75 10.38 -9.58
CA GLU A 202 -12.56 10.70 -8.40
C GLU A 202 -14.03 10.72 -8.85
N GLU A 203 -14.87 9.91 -8.20
CA GLU A 203 -16.33 10.01 -8.27
C GLU A 203 -16.81 10.82 -7.09
#